data_509f19f24bb74c48645c00929e01bc08
#
_entry.id   509f19f24bb74c48645c00929e01bc08
#
_cell.length_a   1.000
_cell.length_b   1.000
_cell.length_c   1.000
_cell.angle_alpha   90.00
_cell.angle_beta   90.00
_cell.angle_gamma   90.00
#
_symmetry.space_group_name_H-M   'P 1'
#
loop_
_entity.id
_entity.type
_entity.pdbx_description
1 polymer ?
#
loop_
_entity_poly.entity_id
_entity_poly.type
_entity_poly.pdbx_seq_one_letter_code
_entity_poly.pdbx_strand_id
1 'polypeptide(L)'
;MVTYGKRMKTEFENLLKDIKIDRVIVENQIGPLALRMKTLQGMIMQHFIEKGCDIIEEIAASNKLKDYLKKKKTKYCERKRLSIEVTKKILEEKNNLHHWIPHFIEHKKKDDLADSFLQGLWYIKHNNLVNAT
;
A
#
# COMPACT_ATOMS: atom_id res chain seq x y z
N MET A 1 -15.09 -13.10 9.61
CA MET A 1 -14.97 -12.20 8.43
C MET A 1 -16.04 -11.12 8.35
N VAL A 2 -17.28 -11.40 8.72
CA VAL A 2 -18.35 -10.37 8.72
C VAL A 2 -18.01 -9.18 9.62
N THR A 3 -17.53 -9.43 10.83
CA THR A 3 -17.12 -8.38 11.77
C THR A 3 -16.00 -7.52 11.20
N TYR A 4 -15.00 -8.15 10.58
CA TYR A 4 -13.90 -7.43 9.92
C TYR A 4 -14.42 -6.58 8.76
N GLY A 5 -15.34 -7.13 7.95
CA GLY A 5 -15.91 -6.37 6.83
C GLY A 5 -16.69 -5.15 7.28
N LYS A 6 -17.52 -5.28 8.32
CA LYS A 6 -18.27 -4.15 8.88
C LYS A 6 -17.34 -3.07 9.42
N ARG A 7 -16.29 -3.46 10.14
CA ARG A 7 -15.31 -2.53 10.68
C ARG A 7 -14.52 -1.84 9.58
N MET A 8 -14.07 -2.59 8.59
CA MET A 8 -13.36 -2.07 7.42
C MET A 8 -14.19 -1.00 6.71
N LYS A 9 -15.47 -1.26 6.46
CA LYS A 9 -16.38 -0.31 5.84
C LYS A 9 -16.43 1.00 6.64
N THR A 10 -16.63 0.91 7.95
CA THR A 10 -16.72 2.08 8.84
C THR A 10 -15.40 2.88 8.80
N GLU A 11 -14.27 2.21 8.92
CA GLU A 11 -12.97 2.87 8.92
C GLU A 11 -12.69 3.56 7.57
N PHE A 12 -12.96 2.91 6.45
CA PHE A 12 -12.78 3.53 5.13
C PHE A 12 -13.71 4.74 4.95
N GLU A 13 -14.96 4.65 5.34
CA GLU A 13 -15.88 5.77 5.24
C GLU A 13 -15.43 6.97 6.08
N ASN A 14 -14.90 6.73 7.26
CA ASN A 14 -14.39 7.78 8.13
C ASN A 14 -13.08 8.41 7.60
N LEU A 15 -12.13 7.57 7.18
CA LEU A 15 -10.81 8.03 6.74
C LEU A 15 -10.84 8.73 5.38
N LEU A 16 -11.72 8.29 4.49
CA LEU A 16 -11.70 8.71 3.09
C LEU A 16 -12.91 9.58 2.69
N LYS A 17 -13.76 9.99 3.63
CA LYS A 17 -15.00 10.71 3.34
C LYS A 17 -14.80 12.01 2.53
N ASP A 18 -13.70 12.71 2.75
CA ASP A 18 -13.40 13.99 2.12
C ASP A 18 -12.34 13.86 1.01
N ILE A 19 -12.02 12.64 0.61
CA ILE A 19 -10.98 12.36 -0.37
C ILE A 19 -11.63 11.73 -1.61
N LYS A 20 -11.39 12.34 -2.77
CA LYS A 20 -11.79 11.75 -4.03
C LYS A 20 -10.80 10.65 -4.40
N ILE A 21 -11.28 9.43 -4.56
CA ILE A 21 -10.47 8.27 -4.94
C ILE A 21 -10.63 8.04 -6.44
N ASP A 22 -9.56 8.22 -7.19
CA ASP A 22 -9.55 7.99 -8.64
C ASP A 22 -9.19 6.55 -8.98
N ARG A 23 -8.28 5.95 -8.23
CA ARG A 23 -7.80 4.59 -8.44
C ARG A 23 -7.57 3.88 -7.11
N VAL A 24 -7.82 2.58 -7.10
CA VAL A 24 -7.54 1.72 -5.96
C VAL A 24 -6.61 0.61 -6.44
N ILE A 25 -5.49 0.44 -5.77
CA ILE A 25 -4.61 -0.69 -5.99
C ILE A 25 -4.54 -1.53 -4.73
N VAL A 26 -4.60 -2.83 -4.89
CA VAL A 26 -4.59 -3.78 -3.77
C VAL A 26 -3.53 -4.83 -4.06
N GLU A 27 -2.69 -5.09 -3.07
CA GLU A 27 -1.69 -6.14 -3.19
C GLU A 27 -2.36 -7.50 -3.37
N ASN A 28 -2.01 -8.20 -4.43
CA ASN A 28 -2.55 -9.52 -4.69
C ASN A 28 -2.04 -10.53 -3.67
N GLN A 29 -2.95 -11.16 -2.96
CA GLN A 29 -2.63 -12.17 -1.97
C GLN A 29 -2.57 -13.55 -2.64
N ILE A 30 -1.47 -14.27 -2.43
CA ILE A 30 -1.24 -15.58 -3.06
C ILE A 30 -1.66 -16.67 -2.07
N GLY A 31 -2.74 -17.40 -2.40
CA GLY A 31 -3.21 -18.55 -1.63
C GLY A 31 -2.42 -19.81 -1.93
N PRO A 32 -2.60 -20.96 -1.24
CA PRO A 32 -3.66 -21.22 -0.24
C PRO A 32 -3.35 -20.76 1.17
N LEU A 33 -2.09 -20.36 1.48
CA LEU A 33 -1.68 -19.98 2.84
C LEU A 33 -2.26 -18.64 3.30
N ALA A 34 -2.69 -17.80 2.37
CA ALA A 34 -3.21 -16.47 2.64
C ALA A 34 -4.73 -16.35 2.47
N LEU A 35 -5.49 -17.42 2.75
CA LEU A 35 -6.95 -17.44 2.51
C LEU A 35 -7.70 -16.29 3.19
N ARG A 36 -7.38 -15.99 4.44
CA ARG A 36 -8.01 -14.89 5.17
C ARG A 36 -7.71 -13.53 4.51
N MET A 37 -6.45 -13.31 4.15
CA MET A 37 -6.02 -12.09 3.48
C MET A 37 -6.60 -11.99 2.07
N LYS A 38 -6.75 -13.11 1.37
CA LYS A 38 -7.40 -13.16 0.06
C LYS A 38 -8.88 -12.75 0.17
N THR A 39 -9.57 -13.19 1.21
CA THR A 39 -10.95 -12.77 1.48
C THR A 39 -11.03 -11.27 1.73
N LEU A 40 -10.13 -10.72 2.55
CA LEU A 40 -10.07 -9.27 2.81
C LEU A 40 -9.79 -8.49 1.54
N GLN A 41 -8.88 -8.98 0.68
CA GLN A 41 -8.60 -8.39 -0.63
C GLN A 41 -9.89 -8.23 -1.44
N GLY A 42 -10.67 -9.31 -1.56
CA GLY A 42 -11.94 -9.28 -2.29
C GLY A 42 -12.95 -8.31 -1.68
N MET A 43 -13.01 -8.25 -0.36
CA MET A 43 -13.90 -7.32 0.35
C MET A 43 -13.52 -5.86 0.13
N ILE A 44 -12.23 -5.54 0.13
CA ILE A 44 -11.72 -4.20 -0.17
C ILE A 44 -12.11 -3.79 -1.59
N MET A 45 -11.87 -4.67 -2.54
CA MET A 45 -12.19 -4.41 -3.95
C MET A 45 -13.70 -4.16 -4.13
N GLN A 46 -14.54 -5.01 -3.54
CA GLN A 46 -15.98 -4.85 -3.62
C GLN A 46 -16.48 -3.55 -2.99
N HIS A 47 -15.87 -3.15 -1.86
CA HIS A 47 -16.20 -1.89 -1.21
C HIS A 47 -16.03 -0.70 -2.16
N PHE A 48 -14.91 -0.63 -2.86
CA PHE A 48 -14.64 0.47 -3.78
C PHE A 48 -15.41 0.36 -5.10
N ILE A 49 -15.75 -0.84 -5.54
CA ILE A 49 -16.70 -1.03 -6.66
C ILE A 49 -18.05 -0.39 -6.31
N GLU A 50 -18.57 -0.65 -5.12
CA GLU A 50 -19.84 -0.08 -4.67
C GLU A 50 -19.78 1.44 -4.48
N LYS A 51 -18.62 1.98 -4.18
CA LYS A 51 -18.40 3.44 -4.08
C LYS A 51 -18.24 4.11 -5.44
N GLY A 52 -18.25 3.36 -6.53
CA GLY A 52 -18.16 3.89 -7.88
C GLY A 52 -16.76 4.21 -8.37
N CYS A 53 -15.74 3.61 -7.76
CA CYS A 53 -14.36 3.74 -8.26
C CYS A 53 -14.21 2.88 -9.53
N ASP A 54 -13.87 3.54 -10.64
CA ASP A 54 -13.80 2.88 -11.94
C ASP A 54 -12.54 2.02 -12.14
N ILE A 55 -11.43 2.42 -11.53
CA ILE A 55 -10.14 1.76 -11.73
C ILE A 55 -9.71 1.09 -10.43
N ILE A 56 -9.82 -0.23 -10.38
CA ILE A 56 -9.43 -1.04 -9.23
C ILE A 56 -8.56 -2.17 -9.77
N GLU A 57 -7.31 -2.24 -9.33
CA GLU A 57 -6.32 -3.18 -9.85
C GLU A 57 -5.64 -3.97 -8.74
N GLU A 58 -5.40 -5.24 -9.02
CA GLU A 58 -4.55 -6.09 -8.19
C GLU A 58 -3.11 -5.95 -8.66
N ILE A 59 -2.17 -5.77 -7.74
CA ILE A 59 -0.75 -5.61 -8.07
C ILE A 59 0.11 -6.62 -7.31
N ALA A 60 1.23 -7.01 -7.93
CA ALA A 60 2.14 -7.97 -7.33
C ALA A 60 2.94 -7.35 -6.16
N ALA A 61 3.05 -8.10 -5.07
CA ALA A 61 3.82 -7.69 -3.89
C ALA A 61 5.29 -7.36 -4.21
N SER A 62 5.86 -8.03 -5.21
CA SER A 62 7.26 -7.83 -5.62
C SER A 62 7.55 -6.45 -6.21
N ASN A 63 6.54 -5.73 -6.67
CA ASN A 63 6.74 -4.44 -7.35
C ASN A 63 7.29 -3.35 -6.44
N LYS A 64 6.92 -3.35 -5.17
CA LYS A 64 7.27 -2.29 -4.22
C LYS A 64 8.77 -2.04 -4.05
N LEU A 65 9.59 -3.07 -4.16
CA LEU A 65 11.04 -2.97 -3.99
C LEU A 65 11.84 -3.19 -5.28
N LYS A 66 11.17 -3.33 -6.41
CA LYS A 66 11.80 -3.68 -7.69
C LYS A 66 12.98 -2.78 -8.06
N ASP A 67 12.83 -1.47 -7.86
CA ASP A 67 13.85 -0.49 -8.20
C ASP A 67 14.95 -0.34 -7.14
N TYR A 68 14.82 -1.00 -5.99
CA TYR A 68 15.71 -0.85 -4.84
C TYR A 68 16.49 -2.11 -4.49
N LEU A 69 16.09 -3.27 -4.99
CA LEU A 69 16.75 -4.54 -4.72
C LEU A 69 18.03 -4.67 -5.54
N LYS A 70 19.15 -4.90 -4.84
CA LYS A 70 20.47 -5.16 -5.45
C LYS A 70 20.73 -6.64 -5.68
N LYS A 71 19.95 -7.53 -5.04
CA LYS A 71 20.10 -8.99 -5.11
C LYS A 71 18.81 -9.61 -5.63
N LYS A 72 18.93 -10.68 -6.44
CA LYS A 72 17.77 -11.42 -6.96
C LYS A 72 17.02 -12.20 -5.89
N LYS A 73 17.71 -12.68 -4.84
CA LYS A 73 17.12 -13.42 -3.72
C LYS A 73 17.42 -12.69 -2.42
N THR A 74 16.38 -12.30 -1.71
CA THR A 74 16.46 -11.66 -0.40
C THR A 74 15.59 -12.40 0.59
N LYS A 75 16.01 -12.38 1.85
CA LYS A 75 15.22 -12.91 2.95
C LYS A 75 14.06 -11.96 3.27
N TYR A 76 12.99 -12.49 3.84
CA TYR A 76 11.82 -11.71 4.25
C TYR A 76 12.19 -10.56 5.20
N CYS A 77 13.01 -10.83 6.19
CA CYS A 77 13.46 -9.80 7.15
C CYS A 77 14.31 -8.70 6.48
N GLU A 78 15.10 -9.05 5.47
CA GLU A 78 15.88 -8.07 4.70
C GLU A 78 14.96 -7.14 3.90
N ARG A 79 13.92 -7.70 3.27
CA ARG A 79 12.93 -6.90 2.52
C ARG A 79 12.15 -5.97 3.42
N LYS A 80 11.73 -6.45 4.60
CA LYS A 80 11.06 -5.63 5.61
C LYS A 80 11.89 -4.41 6.01
N ARG A 81 13.15 -4.66 6.35
CA ARG A 81 14.10 -3.62 6.74
C ARG A 81 14.32 -2.63 5.61
N LEU A 82 14.55 -3.15 4.41
CA LEU A 82 14.77 -2.31 3.23
C LEU A 82 13.56 -1.42 2.94
N SER A 83 12.34 -1.95 3.02
CA SER A 83 11.11 -1.18 2.82
C SER A 83 11.04 0.02 3.78
N ILE A 84 11.34 -0.19 5.05
CA ILE A 84 11.34 0.86 6.07
C ILE A 84 12.42 1.90 5.78
N GLU A 85 13.64 1.47 5.47
CA GLU A 85 14.77 2.37 5.18
C GLU A 85 14.52 3.21 3.94
N VAL A 86 14.04 2.61 2.86
CA VAL A 86 13.74 3.31 1.61
C VAL A 86 12.63 4.33 1.81
N THR A 87 11.56 3.94 2.49
CA THR A 87 10.43 4.85 2.78
C THR A 87 10.90 6.04 3.60
N LYS A 88 11.64 5.80 4.66
CA LYS A 88 12.18 6.88 5.51
C LYS A 88 13.03 7.85 4.69
N LYS A 89 13.92 7.34 3.86
CA LYS A 89 14.78 8.14 2.99
C LYS A 89 13.96 9.00 2.03
N ILE A 90 12.94 8.44 1.40
CA ILE A 90 12.08 9.17 0.48
C ILE A 90 11.33 10.29 1.21
N LEU A 91 10.80 10.03 2.41
CA LEU A 91 10.12 11.04 3.22
C LEU A 91 11.06 12.18 3.61
N GLU A 92 12.33 11.88 3.90
CA GLU A 92 13.35 12.87 4.24
C GLU A 92 13.78 13.71 3.04
N GLU A 93 13.87 13.12 1.86
CA GLU A 93 14.32 13.79 0.64
C GLU A 93 13.25 14.69 0.01
N LYS A 94 11.98 14.42 0.24
CA LYS A 94 10.87 15.16 -0.36
C LYS A 94 10.23 16.13 0.64
N ASN A 95 10.48 17.42 0.45
CA ASN A 95 9.97 18.47 1.35
C ASN A 95 8.45 18.41 1.58
N ASN A 96 7.68 18.11 0.54
CA ASN A 96 6.23 17.99 0.63
C ASN A 96 5.75 16.77 1.42
N LEU A 97 6.64 15.87 1.79
CA LEU A 97 6.33 14.66 2.56
C LEU A 97 6.87 14.71 4.00
N HIS A 98 7.63 15.74 4.37
CA HIS A 98 8.25 15.86 5.69
C HIS A 98 7.24 15.77 6.85
N HIS A 99 6.03 16.27 6.67
CA HIS A 99 4.98 16.21 7.69
C HIS A 99 4.53 14.79 8.04
N TRP A 100 4.84 13.79 7.20
CA TRP A 100 4.54 12.40 7.46
C TRP A 100 5.62 11.66 8.28
N ILE A 101 6.81 12.27 8.44
CA ILE A 101 7.93 11.62 9.14
C ILE A 101 7.58 11.23 10.58
N PRO A 102 7.01 12.12 11.43
CA PRO A 102 6.66 11.73 12.79
C PRO A 102 5.66 10.58 12.85
N HIS A 103 4.63 10.62 12.01
CA HIS A 103 3.63 9.55 11.92
C HIS A 103 4.26 8.21 11.58
N PHE A 104 5.16 8.20 10.59
CA PHE A 104 5.85 6.98 10.16
C PHE A 104 6.77 6.42 11.24
N ILE A 105 7.59 7.27 11.86
CA ILE A 105 8.56 6.86 12.88
C ILE A 105 7.87 6.29 14.13
N GLU A 106 6.76 6.87 14.53
CA GLU A 106 6.02 6.47 15.74
C GLU A 106 5.10 5.27 15.53
N HIS A 107 4.83 4.90 14.29
CA HIS A 107 3.90 3.81 14.00
C HIS A 107 4.49 2.44 14.37
N LYS A 108 3.66 1.60 15.00
CA LYS A 108 4.07 0.25 15.44
C LYS A 108 4.33 -0.71 14.27
N LYS A 109 3.61 -0.53 13.18
CA LYS A 109 3.68 -1.38 11.97
C LYS A 109 4.27 -0.60 10.81
N LYS A 110 5.51 -0.12 10.96
CA LYS A 110 6.20 0.66 9.93
C LYS A 110 6.36 -0.11 8.61
N ASP A 111 6.55 -1.42 8.69
CA ASP A 111 6.65 -2.28 7.52
C ASP A 111 5.37 -2.28 6.68
N ASP A 112 4.20 -2.31 7.31
CA ASP A 112 2.92 -2.25 6.60
C ASP A 112 2.70 -0.89 5.94
N LEU A 113 3.03 0.20 6.64
CA LEU A 113 2.97 1.55 6.07
C LEU A 113 3.95 1.70 4.90
N ALA A 114 5.17 1.21 5.07
CA ALA A 114 6.19 1.25 4.02
C ALA A 114 5.75 0.48 2.78
N ASP A 115 5.20 -0.71 2.97
CA ASP A 115 4.73 -1.55 1.87
C ASP A 115 3.63 -0.85 1.05
N SER A 116 2.63 -0.29 1.70
CA SER A 116 1.55 0.41 1.01
C SER A 116 2.05 1.67 0.28
N PHE A 117 2.94 2.43 0.91
CA PHE A 117 3.54 3.62 0.31
C PHE A 117 4.37 3.27 -0.93
N LEU A 118 5.25 2.27 -0.83
CA LEU A 118 6.12 1.87 -1.94
C LEU A 118 5.33 1.24 -3.09
N GLN A 119 4.25 0.50 -2.80
CA GLN A 119 3.34 -0.02 -3.83
C GLN A 119 2.71 1.13 -4.61
N GLY A 120 2.18 2.12 -3.90
CA GLY A 120 1.57 3.29 -4.52
C GLY A 120 2.57 4.09 -5.35
N LEU A 121 3.77 4.30 -4.83
CA LEU A 121 4.83 5.04 -5.52
C LEU A 121 5.27 4.32 -6.80
N TRP A 122 5.45 3.00 -6.74
CA TRP A 122 5.78 2.19 -7.92
C TRP A 122 4.70 2.32 -8.99
N TYR A 123 3.44 2.19 -8.59
CA TYR A 123 2.30 2.28 -9.50
C TYR A 123 2.23 3.65 -10.20
N ILE A 124 2.38 4.73 -9.44
CA ILE A 124 2.36 6.09 -9.98
C ILE A 124 3.47 6.29 -11.01
N LYS A 125 4.68 5.85 -10.72
CA LYS A 125 5.82 5.96 -11.62
C LYS A 125 5.64 5.14 -12.89
N HIS A 126 5.23 3.89 -12.77
CA HIS A 126 5.14 2.95 -13.90
C HIS A 126 3.92 3.19 -14.79
N ASN A 127 2.93 3.93 -14.32
CA ASN A 127 1.77 4.32 -15.11
C ASN A 127 1.81 5.79 -15.54
N ASN A 128 2.90 6.49 -15.31
CA ASN A 128 3.11 7.89 -15.69
C ASN A 128 1.97 8.82 -15.23
N LEU A 129 1.46 8.60 -14.03
CA LEU A 129 0.31 9.35 -13.51
C LEU A 129 0.68 10.74 -13.00
N VAL A 130 1.92 10.91 -12.52
CA VAL A 130 2.48 12.19 -12.10
C VAL A 130 3.96 12.24 -12.48
N ASN A 131 4.52 13.46 -12.56
CA ASN A 131 5.95 13.63 -12.71
C ASN A 131 6.64 13.11 -11.44
N ALA A 132 7.49 12.10 -11.59
CA ALA A 132 8.14 11.40 -10.48
C ALA A 132 9.38 12.15 -9.93
N THR A 133 9.37 13.44 -10.00
CA THR A 133 10.46 14.28 -9.51
C THR A 133 10.29 14.64 -8.04
#